data_100062c3f60fc1850052cef2d6d6dd6d
#
_entry.id   100062c3f60fc1850052cef2d6d6dd6d
#
_cell.length_a   1.000
_cell.length_b   1.000
_cell.length_c   1.000
_cell.angle_alpha   90.00
_cell.angle_beta   90.00
_cell.angle_gamma   90.00
#
_symmetry.space_group_name_H-M   'P 1'
#
loop_
_entity.id
_entity.type
_entity.pdbx_description
1 polymer ?
#
loop_
_entity_poly.entity_id
_entity_poly.type
_entity_poly.pdbx_seq_one_letter_code
_entity_poly.pdbx_strand_id
1 'polypeptide(L)' 'MSTLLIDLEGHELKQEEVELLEHPLVAGLILFTRNFYDRQQVQALIKSIRQRVKKPLLITVD' A
#
# COMPACT_ATOMS: atom_id res chain seq x y z
N MET A 1 8.63 -15.72 8.42
CA MET A 1 7.72 -14.75 9.05
C MET A 1 7.80 -13.42 8.32
N SER A 2 6.68 -12.86 7.91
CA SER A 2 6.65 -11.59 7.19
C SER A 2 6.68 -10.44 8.18
N THR A 3 7.69 -9.60 8.10
CA THR A 3 7.85 -8.52 9.05
C THR A 3 8.14 -7.16 8.42
N LEU A 4 8.19 -7.10 7.08
CA LEU A 4 8.53 -5.86 6.41
C LEU A 4 7.28 -5.05 6.10
N LEU A 5 7.35 -3.76 6.36
CA LEU A 5 6.37 -2.80 5.90
C LEU A 5 7.07 -1.87 4.93
N ILE A 6 6.44 -1.60 3.81
CA ILE A 6 7.01 -0.70 2.81
C ILE A 6 6.15 0.55 2.69
N ASP A 7 6.67 1.56 2.01
CA ASP A 7 5.92 2.79 1.76
C ASP A 7 5.65 2.92 0.27
N LEU A 8 4.77 3.84 -0.09
CA LEU A 8 4.45 4.13 -1.48
C LEU A 8 5.00 5.50 -1.85
N GLU A 9 5.26 5.66 -3.15
CA GLU A 9 5.90 6.87 -3.65
C GLU A 9 4.96 8.06 -3.71
N GLY A 10 3.69 7.84 -4.05
CA GLY A 10 2.77 8.94 -4.29
C GLY A 10 1.32 8.59 -3.98
N HIS A 11 0.41 9.21 -4.75
CA HIS A 11 -1.03 9.10 -4.52
C HIS A 11 -1.66 7.88 -5.17
N GLU A 12 -0.94 7.23 -6.06
CA GLU A 12 -1.46 6.09 -6.81
C GLU A 12 -0.53 4.90 -6.66
N LEU A 13 -1.11 3.71 -6.79
CA LEU A 13 -0.38 2.46 -6.71
C LEU A 13 0.24 2.15 -8.08
N LYS A 14 1.56 2.01 -8.12
CA LYS A 14 2.28 1.66 -9.34
C LYS A 14 2.43 0.15 -9.45
N GLN A 15 2.62 -0.34 -10.69
CA GLN A 15 2.76 -1.77 -10.93
C GLN A 15 3.93 -2.37 -10.18
N GLU A 16 5.07 -1.69 -10.17
CA GLU A 16 6.24 -2.19 -9.43
C GLU A 16 5.99 -2.25 -7.93
N GLU A 17 5.12 -1.37 -7.41
CA GLU A 17 4.76 -1.41 -5.99
C GLU A 17 3.84 -2.60 -5.71
N VAL A 18 2.96 -2.94 -6.65
CA VAL A 18 2.14 -4.15 -6.53
C VAL A 18 3.04 -5.38 -6.41
N GLU A 19 4.06 -5.46 -7.23
CA GLU A 19 4.98 -6.59 -7.21
C GLU A 19 5.72 -6.68 -5.89
N LEU A 20 6.14 -5.54 -5.35
CA LEU A 20 6.79 -5.51 -4.04
C LEU A 20 5.84 -5.94 -2.92
N LEU A 21 4.59 -5.48 -2.97
CA LEU A 21 3.61 -5.83 -1.96
C LEU A 21 3.25 -7.31 -1.98
N GLU A 22 3.41 -7.96 -3.13
CA GLU A 22 3.14 -9.38 -3.23
C GLU A 22 4.32 -10.25 -2.80
N HIS A 23 5.45 -9.64 -2.49
CA HIS A 23 6.61 -10.38 -2.01
C HIS A 23 6.31 -11.04 -0.67
N PRO A 24 6.73 -12.32 -0.47
CA PRO A 24 6.37 -13.06 0.75
C PRO A 24 6.82 -12.40 2.05
N LEU A 25 7.88 -11.62 2.03
CA LEU A 25 8.40 -10.99 3.24
C LEU A 25 7.71 -9.65 3.58
N VAL A 26 6.86 -9.14 2.68
CA VAL A 26 6.16 -7.89 2.92
C VAL A 26 4.83 -8.18 3.61
N ALA A 27 4.67 -7.65 4.82
CA ALA A 27 3.46 -7.83 5.62
C ALA A 27 2.43 -6.74 5.38
N GLY A 28 2.85 -5.58 4.91
CA GLY A 28 1.93 -4.47 4.69
C GLY A 28 2.65 -3.21 4.25
N LEU A 29 1.97 -2.09 4.43
CA LEU A 29 2.51 -0.81 4.01
C LEU A 29 2.14 0.30 4.98
N ILE A 30 2.89 1.39 4.91
CA ILE A 30 2.68 2.57 5.70
C ILE A 30 2.38 3.72 4.75
N LEU A 31 1.27 4.42 4.98
CA LEU A 31 0.92 5.61 4.21
C LEU A 31 1.36 6.85 4.97
N PHE A 32 2.02 7.76 4.26
CA PHE A 32 2.51 9.01 4.81
C PHE A 32 1.75 10.17 4.19
N THR A 33 2.03 11.38 4.64
CA THR A 33 1.35 12.57 4.11
C THR A 33 1.50 12.71 2.61
N ARG A 34 2.62 12.27 2.04
CA ARG A 34 2.81 12.35 0.59
C ARG A 34 1.84 11.45 -0.19
N ASN A 35 1.22 10.48 0.47
CA ASN A 35 0.27 9.56 -0.16
C ASN A 35 -1.17 10.05 -0.05
N PHE A 36 -1.40 11.18 0.59
CA PHE A 36 -2.72 11.63 0.97
C PHE A 36 -2.90 13.09 0.56
N TYR A 37 -3.88 13.40 -0.28
CA TYR A 37 -4.27 14.79 -0.47
C TYR A 37 -5.74 15.06 -0.14
N ASP A 38 -6.60 14.05 -0.19
CA ASP A 38 -7.94 14.15 0.38
C ASP A 38 -8.47 12.76 0.69
N ARG A 39 -9.63 12.73 1.37
CA ARG A 39 -10.21 11.50 1.87
C ARG A 39 -10.61 10.55 0.75
N GLN A 40 -11.21 11.10 -0.30
CA GLN A 40 -11.65 10.26 -1.42
C GLN A 40 -10.47 9.61 -2.12
N GLN A 41 -9.40 10.35 -2.29
CA GLN A 41 -8.21 9.86 -2.95
C GLN A 41 -7.57 8.72 -2.14
N VAL A 42 -7.44 8.88 -0.82
CA VAL A 42 -6.80 7.83 -0.02
C VAL A 42 -7.68 6.59 0.07
N GLN A 43 -9.00 6.75 0.07
CA GLN A 43 -9.90 5.61 0.04
C GLN A 43 -9.77 4.85 -1.28
N ALA A 44 -9.66 5.59 -2.38
CA ALA A 44 -9.46 4.96 -3.70
C ALA A 44 -8.11 4.24 -3.75
N LEU A 45 -7.06 4.82 -3.17
CA LEU A 45 -5.75 4.18 -3.10
C LEU A 45 -5.82 2.87 -2.33
N ILE A 46 -6.42 2.88 -1.16
CA ILE A 46 -6.56 1.67 -0.34
C ILE A 46 -7.36 0.60 -1.06
N LYS A 47 -8.45 0.99 -1.72
CA LYS A 47 -9.27 0.06 -2.47
C LYS A 47 -8.48 -0.56 -3.61
N SER A 48 -7.70 0.25 -4.32
CA SER A 48 -6.85 -0.24 -5.40
C SER A 48 -5.84 -1.27 -4.89
N ILE A 49 -5.22 -0.99 -3.74
CA ILE A 49 -4.29 -1.92 -3.12
C ILE A 49 -4.98 -3.25 -2.81
N ARG A 50 -6.16 -3.19 -2.18
CA ARG A 50 -6.88 -4.41 -1.81
C ARG A 50 -7.32 -5.22 -3.02
N GLN A 51 -7.60 -4.56 -4.15
CA GLN A 51 -8.02 -5.25 -5.36
C GLN A 51 -6.86 -5.84 -6.14
N ARG A 52 -5.71 -5.16 -6.15
CA ARG A 52 -4.59 -5.55 -7.00
C ARG A 52 -3.61 -6.49 -6.31
N VAL A 53 -3.51 -6.40 -5.00
CA VAL A 53 -2.62 -7.29 -4.23
C VAL A 53 -3.47 -8.41 -3.64
N LYS A 54 -3.13 -9.66 -3.98
CA LYS A 54 -3.98 -10.82 -3.73
C LYS A 54 -3.71 -11.50 -2.38
N LYS A 55 -3.19 -10.78 -1.42
CA LYS A 55 -2.93 -11.32 -0.10
C LYS A 55 -3.37 -10.32 0.96
N PRO A 56 -3.62 -10.77 2.20
CA PRO A 56 -3.91 -9.84 3.28
C PRO A 56 -2.71 -8.94 3.56
N LEU A 57 -2.97 -7.66 3.74
CA LEU A 57 -1.92 -6.67 4.03
C LEU A 57 -2.35 -5.82 5.20
N LEU A 58 -1.40 -5.52 6.07
CA LEU A 58 -1.57 -4.52 7.10
C LEU A 58 -1.35 -3.14 6.45
N ILE A 59 -2.32 -2.26 6.55
CA ILE A 59 -2.21 -0.90 6.04
C ILE A 59 -2.26 0.05 7.23
N THR A 60 -1.20 0.79 7.44
CA THR A 60 -1.11 1.75 8.53
C THR A 60 -0.90 3.15 7.98
N VAL A 61 -1.21 4.15 8.80
CA VAL A 61 -1.06 5.56 8.45
C VAL A 61 -0.18 6.20 9.51
N ASP A 62 0.81 6.93 9.03
CA ASP A 62 1.71 7.65 9.94
C ASP A 62 1.39 9.14 9.94
#